data_b6165a678a6e95bf3a3397a002e44f40
#
_entry.id   b6165a678a6e95bf3a3397a002e44f40
#
_cell.length_a   1.000
_cell.length_b   1.000
_cell.length_c   1.000
_cell.angle_alpha   90.00
_cell.angle_beta   90.00
_cell.angle_gamma   90.00
#
_symmetry.space_group_name_H-M   'P 1'
#
loop_
_entity.id
_entity.type
_entity.pdbx_description
1 polymer ?
#
loop_
_entity_poly.entity_id
_entity_poly.type
_entity_poly.pdbx_seq_one_letter_code
_entity_poly.pdbx_strand_id
1 'polypeptide(L)'
;MAVNDQHSARLNRLLDTVLQGKIKLGTPKQCKQFIQAICIQPDPPLCVENIISTPCGISSIQEAIRADVSVSGINEHAVNLLLYIQAPAIKTLSGGQFLTRILNAIADSSSFWMAFTAAFKERKLTEPSQKCLAWALLHLIQIPTETVSPHLTLAKEVEPLLLGSPHIDVRNLGQKIKHTISLLSSSSITIAQDDITGTAGGRHDNDFVEFRDIAILPTADELASHEKPFLRLSAALDDPLTEEIKEALYLDNQFRLLREDMIYEMREELQIALGLQKGKKHRGLVVEGLKLHDFQLGNSSRRIRWSLVLECKSEFPEFSQMKFAKRKVWLKNHPRFLKHQSLTSLIVDGQVLAFPTIRREEDLLVEKKPQIVLELEGEMAMQKLLLQIKSATHVKLIQIDVAFFAYEPILNALKSVRVLPLSSELLFWKQGSALGLLRLPRKLKHVVDRVSQNGADVGKLVDLPKPIVLDAAQQRSLINALTQNLSIIQGPPGKLF
;
A
#
# COMPACT_ATOMS: atom_id res chain seq x y z
N MET A 1 35.35 -4.50 21.73
CA MET A 1 34.41 -5.61 22.05
C MET A 1 34.18 -5.76 23.57
N ALA A 2 35.22 -6.01 24.39
CA ALA A 2 35.02 -6.28 25.84
C ALA A 2 34.25 -5.21 26.67
N VAL A 3 34.33 -3.94 26.36
CA VAL A 3 33.65 -2.86 27.11
C VAL A 3 32.14 -2.84 26.84
N ASN A 4 31.70 -3.19 25.62
CA ASN A 4 30.29 -3.27 25.26
C ASN A 4 29.61 -4.48 25.93
N ASP A 5 30.33 -5.63 26.03
CA ASP A 5 29.78 -6.84 26.68
C ASP A 5 29.55 -6.64 28.19
N GLN A 6 30.44 -5.92 28.87
CA GLN A 6 30.28 -5.60 30.29
C GLN A 6 29.10 -4.64 30.54
N HIS A 7 28.86 -3.68 29.63
CA HIS A 7 27.75 -2.75 29.75
C HIS A 7 26.39 -3.48 29.55
N SER A 8 26.28 -4.31 28.52
CA SER A 8 25.08 -5.14 28.27
C SER A 8 24.79 -6.09 29.42
N ALA A 9 25.81 -6.77 29.97
CA ALA A 9 25.66 -7.64 31.14
C ALA A 9 25.15 -6.91 32.36
N ARG A 10 25.57 -5.66 32.57
CA ARG A 10 25.08 -4.81 33.68
C ARG A 10 23.62 -4.41 33.49
N LEU A 11 23.22 -4.05 32.28
CA LEU A 11 21.85 -3.69 31.97
C LEU A 11 20.90 -4.89 32.10
N ASN A 12 21.30 -6.07 31.66
CA ASN A 12 20.54 -7.31 31.83
C ASN A 12 20.32 -7.65 33.31
N ARG A 13 21.37 -7.55 34.14
CA ARG A 13 21.24 -7.73 35.60
C ARG A 13 20.28 -6.73 36.24
N LEU A 14 20.29 -5.45 35.81
CA LEU A 14 19.35 -4.44 36.25
C LEU A 14 17.91 -4.83 35.90
N LEU A 15 17.67 -5.24 34.63
CA LEU A 15 16.36 -5.69 34.19
C LEU A 15 15.85 -6.82 35.08
N ASP A 16 16.60 -7.89 35.23
CA ASP A 16 16.22 -9.06 36.03
C ASP A 16 15.92 -8.71 37.48
N THR A 17 16.76 -7.87 38.12
CA THR A 17 16.59 -7.49 39.53
C THR A 17 15.38 -6.58 39.75
N VAL A 18 15.04 -5.73 38.78
CA VAL A 18 13.84 -4.89 38.81
C VAL A 18 12.58 -5.73 38.58
N LEU A 19 12.58 -6.59 37.62
CA LEU A 19 11.45 -7.48 37.32
C LEU A 19 11.12 -8.43 38.47
N GLN A 20 12.16 -8.89 39.21
CA GLN A 20 12.00 -9.71 40.40
C GLN A 20 11.62 -8.90 41.67
N GLY A 21 11.47 -7.58 41.56
CA GLY A 21 11.13 -6.70 42.67
C GLY A 21 12.23 -6.52 43.74
N LYS A 22 13.46 -6.98 43.43
CA LYS A 22 14.62 -6.84 44.34
C LYS A 22 15.13 -5.41 44.43
N ILE A 23 14.94 -4.62 43.40
CA ILE A 23 15.32 -3.21 43.33
C ILE A 23 14.13 -2.42 42.80
N LYS A 24 13.77 -1.31 43.46
CA LYS A 24 12.83 -0.32 42.93
C LYS A 24 13.59 0.77 42.18
N LEU A 25 12.98 1.30 41.14
CA LEU A 25 13.51 2.40 40.35
C LEU A 25 13.36 3.72 41.16
N GLY A 26 14.45 4.19 41.74
CA GLY A 26 14.40 5.37 42.61
C GLY A 26 14.97 6.64 41.99
N THR A 27 15.71 6.54 40.88
CA THR A 27 16.37 7.70 40.27
C THR A 27 16.12 7.75 38.74
N PRO A 28 16.03 8.96 38.16
CA PRO A 28 15.87 9.10 36.70
C PRO A 28 16.92 8.36 35.88
N LYS A 29 18.15 8.27 36.39
CA LYS A 29 19.25 7.52 35.76
C LYS A 29 18.96 6.01 35.70
N GLN A 30 18.45 5.44 36.79
CA GLN A 30 18.06 4.01 36.81
C GLN A 30 16.88 3.74 35.88
N CYS A 31 15.91 4.66 35.83
CA CYS A 31 14.77 4.55 34.94
C CYS A 31 15.19 4.56 33.44
N LYS A 32 16.10 5.46 33.06
CA LYS A 32 16.70 5.49 31.73
C LYS A 32 17.45 4.18 31.40
N GLN A 33 18.24 3.68 32.35
CA GLN A 33 18.95 2.42 32.18
C GLN A 33 18.00 1.22 32.11
N PHE A 34 16.88 1.23 32.79
CA PHE A 34 15.86 0.19 32.72
C PHE A 34 15.18 0.16 31.36
N ILE A 35 14.77 1.32 30.83
CA ILE A 35 14.23 1.41 29.43
C ILE A 35 15.28 0.92 28.41
N GLN A 36 16.52 1.35 28.59
CA GLN A 36 17.62 0.92 27.72
C GLN A 36 17.84 -0.60 27.81
N ALA A 37 17.75 -1.19 28.99
CA ALA A 37 17.89 -2.62 29.22
C ALA A 37 16.77 -3.43 28.52
N ILE A 38 15.56 -2.92 28.45
CA ILE A 38 14.47 -3.50 27.66
C ILE A 38 14.79 -3.43 26.16
N CYS A 39 15.18 -2.25 25.68
CA CYS A 39 15.38 -2.02 24.25
C CYS A 39 16.57 -2.79 23.63
N ILE A 40 17.53 -3.25 24.43
CA ILE A 40 18.65 -4.07 23.96
C ILE A 40 18.34 -5.57 23.88
N GLN A 41 17.16 -6.01 24.39
CA GLN A 41 16.82 -7.44 24.32
C GLN A 41 16.61 -7.88 22.87
N PRO A 42 17.27 -8.95 22.45
CA PRO A 42 17.21 -9.39 21.02
C PRO A 42 15.88 -10.04 20.63
N ASP A 43 15.11 -10.51 21.63
CA ASP A 43 13.81 -11.14 21.47
C ASP A 43 12.71 -10.30 22.13
N PRO A 44 12.07 -9.37 21.39
CA PRO A 44 11.03 -8.51 21.95
C PRO A 44 9.81 -9.27 22.49
N PRO A 45 9.29 -10.33 21.83
CA PRO A 45 8.21 -11.15 22.37
C PRO A 45 8.51 -11.73 23.75
N LEU A 46 9.64 -12.39 23.90
CA LEU A 46 10.05 -13.01 25.15
C LEU A 46 10.27 -11.96 26.25
N CYS A 47 10.87 -10.82 25.92
CA CYS A 47 11.06 -9.71 26.85
C CYS A 47 9.72 -9.17 27.37
N VAL A 48 8.75 -8.94 26.48
CA VAL A 48 7.41 -8.45 26.83
C VAL A 48 6.66 -9.48 27.69
N GLU A 49 6.75 -10.77 27.34
CA GLU A 49 6.16 -11.84 28.15
C GLU A 49 6.72 -11.85 29.56
N ASN A 50 8.04 -11.76 29.72
CA ASN A 50 8.71 -11.68 31.02
C ASN A 50 8.26 -10.45 31.83
N ILE A 51 8.17 -9.29 31.20
CA ILE A 51 7.69 -8.06 31.85
C ILE A 51 6.26 -8.24 32.39
N ILE A 52 5.37 -8.80 31.58
CA ILE A 52 3.95 -8.95 31.95
C ILE A 52 3.72 -10.05 32.99
N SER A 53 4.53 -11.11 32.93
CA SER A 53 4.42 -12.26 33.84
C SER A 53 5.00 -11.97 35.23
N THR A 54 5.81 -10.93 35.38
CA THR A 54 6.43 -10.59 36.66
C THR A 54 5.59 -9.59 37.43
N PRO A 55 5.54 -9.71 38.80
CA PRO A 55 4.70 -8.83 39.63
C PRO A 55 5.01 -7.35 39.50
N CYS A 56 6.28 -7.00 39.29
CA CYS A 56 6.74 -5.61 39.27
C CYS A 56 6.95 -5.05 37.85
N GLY A 57 6.78 -5.86 36.76
CA GLY A 57 7.17 -5.43 35.42
C GLY A 57 6.36 -4.24 34.89
N ILE A 58 5.04 -4.29 35.01
CA ILE A 58 4.15 -3.20 34.55
C ILE A 58 4.35 -1.93 35.40
N SER A 59 4.41 -2.04 36.74
CA SER A 59 4.64 -0.90 37.59
C SER A 59 6.01 -0.26 37.39
N SER A 60 7.02 -1.05 37.07
CA SER A 60 8.36 -0.53 36.74
C SER A 60 8.39 0.23 35.41
N ILE A 61 7.61 -0.18 34.42
CA ILE A 61 7.42 0.61 33.17
C ILE A 61 6.77 1.95 33.48
N GLN A 62 5.72 1.97 34.32
CA GLN A 62 5.06 3.21 34.74
C GLN A 62 6.00 4.14 35.49
N GLU A 63 6.79 3.63 36.42
CA GLU A 63 7.78 4.41 37.15
C GLU A 63 8.85 4.97 36.25
N ALA A 64 9.36 4.14 35.30
CA ALA A 64 10.41 4.54 34.38
C ALA A 64 9.98 5.67 33.43
N ILE A 65 8.75 5.61 32.94
CA ILE A 65 8.20 6.61 32.01
C ILE A 65 7.87 7.93 32.76
N ARG A 66 7.43 7.85 34.00
CA ARG A 66 7.12 9.02 34.79
C ARG A 66 8.36 9.80 35.28
N ALA A 67 9.52 9.15 35.30
CA ALA A 67 10.73 9.71 35.88
C ALA A 67 11.33 10.91 35.13
N ASP A 68 11.06 10.99 33.79
CA ASP A 68 11.54 12.10 32.97
C ASP A 68 10.50 12.43 31.89
N VAL A 69 9.60 13.35 32.22
CA VAL A 69 8.55 13.84 31.28
C VAL A 69 8.97 15.08 30.50
N SER A 70 10.26 15.44 30.54
CA SER A 70 10.78 16.52 29.69
C SER A 70 10.71 16.14 28.21
N VAL A 71 10.67 17.15 27.33
CA VAL A 71 10.67 16.92 25.86
C VAL A 71 11.89 16.08 25.41
N SER A 72 13.06 16.32 26.03
CA SER A 72 14.27 15.52 25.76
C SER A 72 14.10 14.08 26.26
N GLY A 73 13.58 13.88 27.47
CA GLY A 73 13.30 12.56 28.04
C GLY A 73 12.31 11.75 27.19
N ILE A 74 11.26 12.40 26.69
CA ILE A 74 10.29 11.81 25.78
C ILE A 74 10.95 11.40 24.47
N ASN A 75 11.66 12.32 23.80
CA ASN A 75 12.25 12.09 22.47
C ASN A 75 13.39 11.05 22.49
N GLU A 76 14.14 10.94 23.60
CA GLU A 76 15.34 10.09 23.66
C GLU A 76 15.10 8.74 24.36
N HIS A 77 14.15 8.65 25.28
CA HIS A 77 13.99 7.47 26.12
C HIS A 77 12.63 6.80 25.97
N ALA A 78 11.53 7.52 26.21
CA ALA A 78 10.20 6.95 26.17
C ALA A 78 9.85 6.46 24.76
N VAL A 79 10.27 7.19 23.73
CA VAL A 79 10.06 6.82 22.32
C VAL A 79 10.79 5.52 21.97
N ASN A 80 11.98 5.26 22.50
CA ASN A 80 12.68 4.01 22.25
C ASN A 80 11.90 2.80 22.77
N LEU A 81 11.29 2.90 23.94
CA LEU A 81 10.40 1.86 24.46
C LEU A 81 9.17 1.67 23.55
N LEU A 82 8.54 2.77 23.13
CA LEU A 82 7.39 2.71 22.24
C LEU A 82 7.75 2.11 20.87
N LEU A 83 8.91 2.39 20.32
CA LEU A 83 9.42 1.76 19.09
C LEU A 83 9.67 0.26 19.29
N TYR A 84 10.26 -0.11 20.43
CA TYR A 84 10.54 -1.51 20.75
C TYR A 84 9.27 -2.36 20.81
N ILE A 85 8.22 -1.87 21.46
CA ILE A 85 6.94 -2.59 21.56
C ILE A 85 6.11 -2.57 20.26
N GLN A 86 6.51 -1.82 19.25
CA GLN A 86 5.90 -1.85 17.91
C GLN A 86 6.30 -3.09 17.10
N ALA A 87 7.24 -3.91 17.56
CA ALA A 87 7.65 -5.12 16.86
C ALA A 87 6.43 -5.98 16.49
N PRO A 88 6.30 -6.41 15.20
CA PRO A 88 5.10 -7.11 14.71
C PRO A 88 4.73 -8.34 15.53
N ALA A 89 5.72 -9.09 16.02
CA ALA A 89 5.51 -10.27 16.83
C ALA A 89 4.85 -9.98 18.19
N ILE A 90 4.98 -8.77 18.74
CA ILE A 90 4.33 -8.38 20.01
C ILE A 90 2.83 -8.18 19.80
N LYS A 91 2.38 -7.72 18.62
CA LYS A 91 0.96 -7.47 18.35
C LYS A 91 0.10 -8.72 18.46
N THR A 92 0.67 -9.88 18.20
CA THR A 92 -0.02 -11.17 18.20
C THR A 92 0.10 -11.94 19.51
N LEU A 93 0.96 -11.50 20.42
CA LEU A 93 1.17 -12.15 21.72
C LEU A 93 -0.11 -12.18 22.56
N SER A 94 -0.53 -13.38 22.94
CA SER A 94 -1.76 -13.61 23.71
C SER A 94 -2.99 -12.91 23.11
N GLY A 95 -3.12 -12.96 21.77
CA GLY A 95 -4.24 -12.31 21.06
C GLY A 95 -4.23 -10.77 21.20
N GLY A 96 -3.05 -10.16 21.38
CA GLY A 96 -2.88 -8.71 21.54
C GLY A 96 -3.03 -8.19 22.98
N GLN A 97 -3.39 -9.06 23.94
CA GLN A 97 -3.62 -8.63 25.34
C GLN A 97 -2.36 -8.06 26.00
N PHE A 98 -1.18 -8.57 25.64
CA PHE A 98 0.07 -8.09 26.24
C PHE A 98 0.39 -6.66 25.82
N LEU A 99 0.25 -6.36 24.55
CA LEU A 99 0.41 -5.00 24.05
C LEU A 99 -0.61 -4.05 24.71
N THR A 100 -1.87 -4.45 24.79
CA THR A 100 -2.95 -3.69 25.44
C THR A 100 -2.61 -3.35 26.89
N ARG A 101 -2.10 -4.31 27.67
CA ARG A 101 -1.72 -4.08 29.07
C ARG A 101 -0.57 -3.05 29.21
N ILE A 102 0.43 -3.12 28.35
CA ILE A 102 1.54 -2.16 28.36
C ILE A 102 1.06 -0.77 27.94
N LEU A 103 0.26 -0.67 26.88
CA LEU A 103 -0.24 0.62 26.39
C LEU A 103 -1.16 1.29 27.44
N ASN A 104 -2.03 0.53 28.09
CA ASN A 104 -2.83 1.06 29.20
C ASN A 104 -1.95 1.55 30.33
N ALA A 105 -0.92 0.80 30.73
CA ALA A 105 0.00 1.22 31.76
C ALA A 105 0.73 2.54 31.45
N ILE A 106 1.10 2.73 30.17
CA ILE A 106 1.70 3.98 29.67
C ILE A 106 0.67 5.12 29.71
N ALA A 107 -0.54 4.88 29.25
CA ALA A 107 -1.61 5.87 29.18
C ALA A 107 -2.13 6.27 30.58
N ASP A 108 -2.22 5.32 31.51
CA ASP A 108 -2.57 5.57 32.91
C ASP A 108 -1.51 6.39 33.66
N SER A 109 -0.33 6.52 33.09
CA SER A 109 0.69 7.46 33.57
C SER A 109 0.34 8.90 33.16
N SER A 110 -0.68 9.47 33.80
CA SER A 110 -1.32 10.75 33.42
C SER A 110 -0.30 11.89 33.20
N SER A 111 0.72 12.03 34.04
CA SER A 111 1.76 13.06 33.88
C SER A 111 2.57 12.90 32.59
N PHE A 112 2.96 11.67 32.26
CA PHE A 112 3.68 11.38 31.01
C PHE A 112 2.78 11.61 29.78
N TRP A 113 1.57 11.06 29.81
CA TRP A 113 0.65 11.16 28.69
C TRP A 113 0.25 12.61 28.40
N MET A 114 -0.01 13.40 29.43
CA MET A 114 -0.26 14.84 29.30
C MET A 114 0.94 15.60 28.74
N ALA A 115 2.14 15.33 29.24
CA ALA A 115 3.36 15.97 28.72
C ALA A 115 3.64 15.59 27.27
N PHE A 116 3.44 14.31 26.90
CA PHE A 116 3.63 13.82 25.54
C PHE A 116 2.67 14.49 24.54
N THR A 117 1.40 14.59 24.90
CA THR A 117 0.39 15.26 24.08
C THR A 117 0.57 16.77 24.02
N ALA A 118 0.98 17.41 25.10
CA ALA A 118 1.31 18.84 25.11
C ALA A 118 2.51 19.14 24.21
N ALA A 119 3.58 18.36 24.31
CA ALA A 119 4.77 18.50 23.46
C ALA A 119 4.45 18.31 21.96
N PHE A 120 3.48 17.43 21.64
CA PHE A 120 2.98 17.27 20.28
C PHE A 120 2.24 18.52 19.78
N LYS A 121 1.28 19.02 20.58
CA LYS A 121 0.51 20.24 20.26
C LYS A 121 1.44 21.46 20.06
N GLU A 122 2.51 21.53 20.85
CA GLU A 122 3.54 22.59 20.77
C GLU A 122 4.58 22.34 19.63
N ARG A 123 4.45 21.27 18.87
CA ARG A 123 5.38 20.89 17.78
C ARG A 123 6.84 20.69 18.22
N LYS A 124 7.06 20.26 19.46
CA LYS A 124 8.38 20.01 20.04
C LYS A 124 8.87 18.56 19.88
N LEU A 125 8.02 17.68 19.35
CA LEU A 125 8.36 16.27 19.15
C LEU A 125 9.10 16.05 17.84
N THR A 126 10.07 15.14 17.90
CA THR A 126 10.73 14.60 16.70
C THR A 126 9.76 13.77 15.87
N GLU A 127 10.07 13.51 14.60
CA GLU A 127 9.24 12.65 13.73
C GLU A 127 8.96 11.27 14.33
N PRO A 128 9.97 10.50 14.84
CA PRO A 128 9.71 9.22 15.48
C PRO A 128 8.78 9.34 16.68
N SER A 129 8.90 10.42 17.47
CA SER A 129 8.04 10.67 18.62
C SER A 129 6.60 10.96 18.23
N GLN A 130 6.39 11.75 17.17
CA GLN A 130 5.05 12.01 16.62
C GLN A 130 4.40 10.73 16.11
N LYS A 131 5.16 9.89 15.41
CA LYS A 131 4.71 8.59 14.93
C LYS A 131 4.35 7.65 16.10
N CYS A 132 5.16 7.60 17.16
CA CYS A 132 4.88 6.79 18.34
C CYS A 132 3.62 7.25 19.07
N LEU A 133 3.39 8.58 19.22
CA LEU A 133 2.16 9.11 19.80
C LEU A 133 0.93 8.69 19.00
N ALA A 134 0.96 8.91 17.68
CA ALA A 134 -0.14 8.56 16.81
C ALA A 134 -0.42 7.06 16.82
N TRP A 135 0.62 6.23 16.78
CA TRP A 135 0.51 4.77 16.86
C TRP A 135 -0.11 4.31 18.19
N ALA A 136 0.39 4.82 19.32
CA ALA A 136 -0.14 4.46 20.64
C ALA A 136 -1.60 4.90 20.78
N LEU A 137 -1.94 6.11 20.36
CA LEU A 137 -3.30 6.63 20.39
C LEU A 137 -4.26 5.80 19.53
N LEU A 138 -3.85 5.40 18.32
CA LEU A 138 -4.64 4.52 17.46
C LEU A 138 -4.97 3.19 18.14
N HIS A 139 -3.99 2.56 18.80
CA HIS A 139 -4.23 1.31 19.51
C HIS A 139 -5.11 1.49 20.76
N LEU A 140 -4.92 2.57 21.51
CA LEU A 140 -5.73 2.86 22.70
C LEU A 140 -7.21 3.08 22.39
N ILE A 141 -7.54 3.75 21.27
CA ILE A 141 -8.94 3.95 20.86
C ILE A 141 -9.60 2.68 20.29
N GLN A 142 -8.81 1.70 19.89
CA GLN A 142 -9.30 0.41 19.39
C GLN A 142 -9.55 -0.62 20.50
N ILE A 143 -9.13 -0.34 21.73
CA ILE A 143 -9.37 -1.24 22.88
C ILE A 143 -10.87 -1.25 23.19
N PRO A 144 -11.54 -2.41 23.17
CA PRO A 144 -12.95 -2.51 23.52
C PRO A 144 -13.14 -2.09 24.99
N THR A 145 -14.00 -1.11 25.23
CA THR A 145 -14.37 -0.65 26.58
C THR A 145 -15.88 -0.59 26.68
N GLU A 146 -16.44 -0.89 27.85
CA GLU A 146 -17.88 -0.77 28.11
C GLU A 146 -18.39 0.68 28.12
N THR A 147 -17.46 1.63 28.31
CA THR A 147 -17.71 3.07 28.30
C THR A 147 -16.91 3.72 27.18
N VAL A 148 -17.28 4.94 26.79
CA VAL A 148 -16.54 5.73 25.80
C VAL A 148 -15.07 5.85 26.24
N SER A 149 -14.16 5.39 25.40
CA SER A 149 -12.73 5.44 25.70
C SER A 149 -12.28 6.87 26.05
N PRO A 150 -11.61 7.08 27.19
CA PRO A 150 -11.09 8.40 27.57
C PRO A 150 -10.14 8.98 26.53
N HIS A 151 -9.54 8.12 25.71
CA HIS A 151 -8.61 8.51 24.66
C HIS A 151 -9.32 8.99 23.38
N LEU A 152 -10.63 8.74 23.22
CA LEU A 152 -11.39 9.16 22.04
C LEU A 152 -11.50 10.70 21.94
N THR A 153 -11.70 11.38 23.05
CA THR A 153 -11.73 12.85 23.09
C THR A 153 -10.38 13.43 22.66
N LEU A 154 -9.29 12.89 23.21
CA LEU A 154 -7.94 13.30 22.83
C LEU A 154 -7.66 12.99 21.35
N ALA A 155 -8.10 11.83 20.86
CA ALA A 155 -7.94 11.47 19.44
C ALA A 155 -8.62 12.47 18.51
N LYS A 156 -9.84 12.92 18.84
CA LYS A 156 -10.56 13.97 18.09
C LYS A 156 -9.83 15.31 18.08
N GLU A 157 -9.19 15.68 19.19
CA GLU A 157 -8.42 16.92 19.27
C GLU A 157 -7.11 16.87 18.47
N VAL A 158 -6.45 15.72 18.46
CA VAL A 158 -5.11 15.54 17.87
C VAL A 158 -5.18 15.19 16.38
N GLU A 159 -6.28 14.58 15.91
CA GLU A 159 -6.49 14.15 14.53
C GLU A 159 -6.18 15.24 13.49
N PRO A 160 -6.71 16.49 13.59
CA PRO A 160 -6.41 17.51 12.59
C PRO A 160 -4.92 17.89 12.53
N LEU A 161 -4.23 17.84 13.68
CA LEU A 161 -2.80 18.12 13.76
C LEU A 161 -1.97 17.01 13.11
N LEU A 162 -2.38 15.75 13.28
CA LEU A 162 -1.74 14.60 12.65
C LEU A 162 -1.90 14.65 11.12
N LEU A 163 -3.09 14.98 10.64
CA LEU A 163 -3.36 15.14 9.20
C LEU A 163 -2.58 16.29 8.58
N GLY A 164 -2.31 17.36 9.32
CA GLY A 164 -1.48 18.49 8.90
C GLY A 164 0.03 18.29 9.07
N SER A 165 0.50 17.12 9.50
CA SER A 165 1.93 16.85 9.70
C SER A 165 2.68 16.86 8.36
N PRO A 166 3.94 17.37 8.30
CA PRO A 166 4.79 17.26 7.12
C PRO A 166 5.20 15.81 6.83
N HIS A 167 5.17 14.92 7.83
CA HIS A 167 5.64 13.54 7.73
C HIS A 167 4.54 12.61 7.26
N ILE A 168 4.79 11.86 6.18
CA ILE A 168 3.80 10.96 5.54
C ILE A 168 3.31 9.88 6.51
N ASP A 169 4.20 9.24 7.27
CA ASP A 169 3.86 8.18 8.21
C ASP A 169 2.92 8.67 9.33
N VAL A 170 3.12 9.93 9.80
CA VAL A 170 2.27 10.55 10.82
C VAL A 170 0.88 10.85 10.23
N ARG A 171 0.82 11.37 8.99
CA ARG A 171 -0.46 11.59 8.30
C ARG A 171 -1.23 10.29 8.08
N ASN A 172 -0.55 9.21 7.70
CA ASN A 172 -1.17 7.89 7.53
C ASN A 172 -1.82 7.39 8.83
N LEU A 173 -1.12 7.52 9.96
CA LEU A 173 -1.69 7.19 11.27
C LEU A 173 -2.85 8.13 11.64
N GLY A 174 -2.76 9.41 11.31
CA GLY A 174 -3.86 10.37 11.46
C GLY A 174 -5.10 9.97 10.66
N GLN A 175 -4.94 9.47 9.44
CA GLN A 175 -6.03 8.94 8.62
C GLN A 175 -6.69 7.70 9.26
N LYS A 176 -5.88 6.75 9.76
CA LYS A 176 -6.38 5.58 10.48
C LYS A 176 -7.16 5.98 11.74
N ILE A 177 -6.65 6.94 12.51
CA ILE A 177 -7.37 7.48 13.70
C ILE A 177 -8.71 8.09 13.29
N LYS A 178 -8.74 8.93 12.25
CA LYS A 178 -9.97 9.53 11.73
C LYS A 178 -11.00 8.47 11.34
N HIS A 179 -10.57 7.45 10.61
CA HIS A 179 -11.43 6.33 10.23
C HIS A 179 -11.98 5.58 11.47
N THR A 180 -11.11 5.25 12.43
CA THR A 180 -11.53 4.59 13.67
C THR A 180 -12.53 5.44 14.45
N ILE A 181 -12.31 6.76 14.56
CA ILE A 181 -13.26 7.69 15.20
C ILE A 181 -14.64 7.66 14.48
N SER A 182 -14.64 7.63 13.16
CA SER A 182 -15.89 7.58 12.39
C SER A 182 -16.66 6.27 12.62
N LEU A 183 -15.97 5.14 12.67
CA LEU A 183 -16.57 3.84 12.98
C LEU A 183 -17.18 3.82 14.40
N LEU A 184 -16.43 4.28 15.40
CA LEU A 184 -16.90 4.34 16.80
C LEU A 184 -18.08 5.29 16.98
N SER A 185 -18.14 6.38 16.22
CA SER A 185 -19.25 7.34 16.26
C SER A 185 -20.50 6.82 15.54
N SER A 186 -20.34 5.99 14.51
CA SER A 186 -21.45 5.40 13.73
C SER A 186 -22.16 4.25 14.46
N SER A 187 -21.49 3.61 15.42
CA SER A 187 -22.06 2.50 16.21
C SER A 187 -23.25 2.90 17.10
N SER A 188 -23.51 4.20 17.24
CA SER A 188 -24.65 4.74 18.01
C SER A 188 -25.90 5.02 17.17
N ILE A 189 -25.85 4.80 15.86
CA ILE A 189 -27.01 5.00 14.97
C ILE A 189 -27.30 3.69 14.27
N THR A 190 -28.35 2.99 14.71
CA THR A 190 -28.92 1.81 14.04
C THR A 190 -29.54 2.24 12.70
N ILE A 191 -28.74 2.30 11.65
CA ILE A 191 -29.20 2.44 10.26
C ILE A 191 -28.80 1.18 9.50
N ALA A 192 -29.74 0.70 8.71
CA ALA A 192 -29.66 -0.53 7.92
C ALA A 192 -28.27 -0.77 7.30
N GLN A 193 -27.76 -1.96 7.57
CA GLN A 193 -26.33 -2.32 7.56
C GLN A 193 -25.76 -2.67 6.19
N ASP A 194 -26.45 -2.39 5.07
CA ASP A 194 -26.04 -3.01 3.80
C ASP A 194 -25.24 -2.13 2.83
N ASP A 195 -25.12 -0.80 3.01
CA ASP A 195 -24.57 0.02 1.92
C ASP A 195 -23.61 1.17 2.29
N ILE A 196 -23.09 1.25 3.51
CA ILE A 196 -22.20 2.37 3.84
C ILE A 196 -20.73 1.88 3.87
N THR A 197 -20.03 2.08 2.78
CA THR A 197 -18.57 1.84 2.68
C THR A 197 -17.73 2.82 3.52
N GLY A 198 -18.34 3.61 4.40
CA GLY A 198 -17.62 4.57 5.25
C GLY A 198 -17.10 5.79 4.48
N THR A 199 -16.07 6.43 5.01
CA THR A 199 -15.35 7.54 4.38
C THR A 199 -14.02 7.06 3.80
N ALA A 200 -13.53 7.73 2.75
CA ALA A 200 -12.20 7.46 2.21
C ALA A 200 -11.11 7.78 3.24
N GLY A 201 -10.06 6.98 3.26
CA GLY A 201 -8.88 7.17 4.11
C GLY A 201 -8.90 6.41 5.42
N GLY A 202 -7.75 5.84 5.79
CA GLY A 202 -7.49 5.27 7.11
C GLY A 202 -7.67 3.76 7.27
N ARG A 203 -8.05 3.00 6.23
CA ARG A 203 -8.19 1.53 6.29
C ARG A 203 -6.84 0.82 6.38
N HIS A 204 -5.86 1.36 5.70
CA HIS A 204 -4.49 0.87 5.65
C HIS A 204 -3.55 2.03 5.30
N ASP A 205 -2.26 1.81 5.27
CA ASP A 205 -1.24 2.85 5.06
C ASP A 205 -1.28 3.51 3.66
N ASN A 206 -1.92 2.87 2.69
CA ASN A 206 -2.12 3.38 1.32
C ASN A 206 -3.56 3.83 1.03
N ASP A 207 -4.40 3.99 2.06
CA ASP A 207 -5.77 4.48 1.90
C ASP A 207 -5.84 5.99 2.21
N PHE A 208 -5.80 6.81 1.18
CA PHE A 208 -5.87 8.27 1.26
C PHE A 208 -7.23 8.79 0.81
N VAL A 209 -7.63 9.95 1.35
CA VAL A 209 -8.84 10.67 0.93
C VAL A 209 -8.69 11.12 -0.52
N GLU A 210 -7.56 11.74 -0.84
CA GLU A 210 -7.23 12.13 -2.23
C GLU A 210 -6.65 10.92 -2.97
N PHE A 211 -7.36 10.44 -3.98
CA PHE A 211 -6.97 9.23 -4.71
C PHE A 211 -5.63 9.36 -5.44
N ARG A 212 -5.21 10.59 -5.76
CA ARG A 212 -3.93 10.84 -6.41
C ARG A 212 -2.73 10.53 -5.53
N ASP A 213 -2.94 10.51 -4.20
CA ASP A 213 -1.90 10.14 -3.23
C ASP A 213 -1.78 8.62 -3.07
N ILE A 214 -2.81 7.86 -3.47
CA ILE A 214 -2.80 6.40 -3.38
C ILE A 214 -1.74 5.83 -4.35
N ALA A 215 -0.82 5.02 -3.86
CA ALA A 215 0.11 4.30 -4.72
C ALA A 215 -0.64 3.24 -5.56
N ILE A 216 -0.23 3.05 -6.82
CA ILE A 216 -0.88 2.06 -7.71
C ILE A 216 -0.66 0.65 -7.18
N LEU A 217 0.59 0.32 -6.85
CA LEU A 217 0.90 -0.97 -6.23
C LEU A 217 0.47 -0.99 -4.77
N PRO A 218 -0.01 -2.11 -4.26
CA PRO A 218 -0.43 -2.23 -2.86
C PRO A 218 0.76 -2.26 -1.92
N THR A 219 0.50 -1.94 -0.66
CA THR A 219 1.46 -2.12 0.43
C THR A 219 1.22 -3.44 1.16
N ALA A 220 2.17 -3.85 2.00
CA ALA A 220 1.99 -5.03 2.84
C ALA A 220 0.82 -4.87 3.82
N ASP A 221 0.62 -3.68 4.38
CA ASP A 221 -0.49 -3.35 5.29
C ASP A 221 -1.84 -3.43 4.56
N GLU A 222 -1.91 -2.92 3.32
CA GLU A 222 -3.09 -3.02 2.47
C GLU A 222 -3.45 -4.48 2.13
N LEU A 223 -2.47 -5.31 1.79
CA LEU A 223 -2.70 -6.72 1.49
C LEU A 223 -3.12 -7.55 2.70
N ALA A 224 -2.66 -7.15 3.89
CA ALA A 224 -3.04 -7.79 5.16
C ALA A 224 -4.37 -7.26 5.72
N SER A 225 -4.88 -6.15 5.21
CA SER A 225 -6.15 -5.57 5.65
C SER A 225 -7.32 -6.48 5.26
N HIS A 226 -8.23 -6.70 6.22
CA HIS A 226 -9.51 -7.40 6.00
C HIS A 226 -10.68 -6.42 5.78
N GLU A 227 -10.42 -5.12 5.83
CA GLU A 227 -11.45 -4.12 5.61
C GLU A 227 -11.83 -4.04 4.13
N LYS A 228 -13.13 -3.80 3.90
CA LYS A 228 -13.63 -3.62 2.53
C LYS A 228 -13.03 -2.35 1.92
N PRO A 229 -12.71 -2.35 0.63
CA PRO A 229 -12.22 -1.14 -0.05
C PRO A 229 -13.29 -0.05 -0.01
N PHE A 230 -12.86 1.21 0.01
CA PHE A 230 -13.79 2.31 -0.17
C PHE A 230 -14.14 2.44 -1.66
N LEU A 231 -15.41 2.23 -1.97
CA LEU A 231 -15.96 2.43 -3.30
C LEU A 231 -17.19 3.34 -3.17
N ARG A 232 -17.29 4.35 -4.01
CA ARG A 232 -18.45 5.24 -4.02
C ARG A 232 -19.62 4.57 -4.73
N LEU A 233 -20.80 4.72 -4.18
CA LEU A 233 -22.02 4.32 -4.88
C LEU A 233 -22.24 5.21 -6.10
N SER A 234 -22.75 4.65 -7.20
CA SER A 234 -23.11 5.42 -8.39
C SER A 234 -24.15 6.50 -8.11
N ALA A 235 -25.07 6.27 -7.19
CA ALA A 235 -26.04 7.26 -6.73
C ALA A 235 -25.39 8.55 -6.17
N ALA A 236 -24.20 8.47 -5.59
CA ALA A 236 -23.48 9.65 -5.12
C ALA A 236 -23.03 10.58 -6.25
N LEU A 237 -22.96 10.10 -7.49
CA LEU A 237 -22.65 10.90 -8.68
C LEU A 237 -23.89 11.65 -9.21
N ASP A 238 -25.09 11.21 -8.85
CA ASP A 238 -26.34 11.79 -9.30
C ASP A 238 -26.97 12.72 -8.25
N ASP A 239 -26.33 12.88 -7.09
CA ASP A 239 -26.77 13.80 -6.04
C ASP A 239 -26.57 15.27 -6.51
N PRO A 240 -27.60 16.09 -6.53
CA PRO A 240 -27.51 17.52 -6.89
C PRO A 240 -26.48 18.28 -6.02
N LEU A 241 -26.31 17.90 -4.76
CA LEU A 241 -25.37 18.55 -3.84
C LEU A 241 -23.89 18.32 -4.25
N THR A 242 -23.61 17.34 -5.10
CA THR A 242 -22.29 17.02 -5.58
C THR A 242 -22.01 17.51 -7.00
N GLU A 243 -22.92 18.27 -7.63
CA GLU A 243 -22.81 18.66 -9.04
C GLU A 243 -21.51 19.44 -9.33
N GLU A 244 -21.08 20.34 -8.43
CA GLU A 244 -19.83 21.11 -8.58
C GLU A 244 -18.56 20.26 -8.53
N ILE A 245 -18.60 19.13 -7.81
CA ILE A 245 -17.45 18.22 -7.63
C ILE A 245 -17.64 16.90 -8.37
N LYS A 246 -18.69 16.77 -9.17
CA LYS A 246 -19.08 15.52 -9.86
C LYS A 246 -17.95 14.93 -10.70
N GLU A 247 -17.22 15.77 -11.40
CA GLU A 247 -16.07 15.35 -12.22
C GLU A 247 -14.94 14.74 -11.36
N ALA A 248 -14.62 15.39 -10.24
CA ALA A 248 -13.60 14.88 -9.31
C ALA A 248 -14.03 13.57 -8.65
N LEU A 249 -15.31 13.47 -8.27
CA LEU A 249 -15.88 12.23 -7.70
C LEU A 249 -15.89 11.09 -8.72
N TYR A 250 -16.16 11.38 -9.98
CA TYR A 250 -16.11 10.39 -11.04
C TYR A 250 -14.70 9.85 -11.25
N LEU A 251 -13.69 10.73 -11.34
CA LEU A 251 -12.29 10.32 -11.49
C LEU A 251 -11.80 9.49 -10.29
N ASP A 252 -12.12 9.91 -9.05
CA ASP A 252 -11.84 9.17 -7.83
C ASP A 252 -12.46 7.77 -7.88
N ASN A 253 -13.74 7.69 -8.27
CA ASN A 253 -14.45 6.42 -8.36
C ASN A 253 -13.83 5.48 -9.42
N GLN A 254 -13.54 6.00 -10.63
CA GLN A 254 -12.92 5.20 -11.68
C GLN A 254 -11.54 4.68 -11.27
N PHE A 255 -10.73 5.51 -10.61
CA PHE A 255 -9.42 5.10 -10.12
C PHE A 255 -9.53 3.98 -9.09
N ARG A 256 -10.40 4.14 -8.08
CA ARG A 256 -10.55 3.15 -7.00
C ARG A 256 -11.12 1.84 -7.50
N LEU A 257 -12.14 1.87 -8.37
CA LEU A 257 -12.73 0.66 -8.95
C LEU A 257 -11.70 -0.13 -9.77
N LEU A 258 -11.02 0.55 -10.69
CA LEU A 258 -10.04 -0.10 -11.56
C LEU A 258 -8.84 -0.63 -10.76
N ARG A 259 -8.40 0.13 -9.75
CA ARG A 259 -7.30 -0.29 -8.88
C ARG A 259 -7.69 -1.49 -8.02
N GLU A 260 -8.90 -1.51 -7.47
CA GLU A 260 -9.37 -2.63 -6.65
C GLU A 260 -9.52 -3.91 -7.48
N ASP A 261 -9.97 -3.81 -8.72
CA ASP A 261 -10.01 -4.94 -9.64
C ASP A 261 -8.62 -5.58 -9.82
N MET A 262 -7.60 -4.76 -10.04
CA MET A 262 -6.20 -5.21 -10.11
C MET A 262 -5.72 -5.83 -8.80
N ILE A 263 -5.99 -5.19 -7.66
CA ILE A 263 -5.50 -5.64 -6.34
C ILE A 263 -6.21 -6.92 -5.91
N TYR A 264 -7.48 -7.09 -6.24
CA TYR A 264 -8.22 -8.30 -5.96
C TYR A 264 -7.54 -9.52 -6.60
N GLU A 265 -7.18 -9.42 -7.89
CA GLU A 265 -6.42 -10.47 -8.58
C GLU A 265 -5.06 -10.72 -7.92
N MET A 266 -4.30 -9.67 -7.60
CA MET A 266 -3.00 -9.78 -6.94
C MET A 266 -3.11 -10.44 -5.56
N ARG A 267 -4.10 -10.06 -4.78
CA ARG A 267 -4.34 -10.62 -3.43
C ARG A 267 -4.67 -12.11 -3.51
N GLU A 268 -5.52 -12.51 -4.46
CA GLU A 268 -5.86 -13.91 -4.69
C GLU A 268 -4.62 -14.74 -5.08
N GLU A 269 -3.83 -14.29 -6.05
CA GLU A 269 -2.62 -14.96 -6.49
C GLU A 269 -1.58 -15.11 -5.38
N LEU A 270 -1.39 -14.08 -4.56
CA LEU A 270 -0.48 -14.13 -3.42
C LEU A 270 -0.95 -15.10 -2.33
N GLN A 271 -2.24 -15.13 -2.01
CA GLN A 271 -2.81 -16.07 -1.04
C GLN A 271 -2.64 -17.52 -1.52
N ILE A 272 -2.82 -17.79 -2.80
CA ILE A 272 -2.60 -19.11 -3.40
C ILE A 272 -1.11 -19.48 -3.32
N ALA A 273 -0.21 -18.58 -3.71
CA ALA A 273 1.23 -18.81 -3.71
C ALA A 273 1.81 -19.01 -2.30
N LEU A 274 1.20 -18.41 -1.30
CA LEU A 274 1.56 -18.57 0.11
C LEU A 274 0.91 -19.81 0.76
N GLY A 275 0.06 -20.54 0.01
CA GLY A 275 -0.63 -21.73 0.52
C GLY A 275 -1.78 -21.45 1.49
N LEU A 276 -2.24 -20.19 1.55
CA LEU A 276 -3.34 -19.77 2.42
C LEU A 276 -4.72 -20.19 1.86
N GLN A 277 -4.83 -20.43 0.56
CA GLN A 277 -6.02 -20.95 -0.10
C GLN A 277 -5.86 -22.43 -0.43
N LYS A 278 -6.70 -23.29 0.14
CA LYS A 278 -6.72 -24.73 -0.14
C LYS A 278 -7.39 -25.01 -1.49
N GLY A 279 -6.81 -25.97 -2.25
CA GLY A 279 -7.42 -26.50 -3.48
C GLY A 279 -7.13 -25.73 -4.76
N LYS A 280 -6.50 -24.55 -4.69
CA LYS A 280 -6.03 -23.79 -5.87
C LYS A 280 -4.52 -23.92 -6.02
N LYS A 281 -4.05 -24.12 -7.25
CA LYS A 281 -2.63 -24.17 -7.57
C LYS A 281 -2.19 -22.82 -8.15
N HIS A 282 -1.12 -22.25 -7.61
CA HIS A 282 -0.51 -21.04 -8.15
C HIS A 282 -0.04 -21.28 -9.58
N ARG A 283 -0.32 -20.32 -10.47
CA ARG A 283 0.02 -20.41 -11.90
C ARG A 283 1.41 -19.87 -12.20
N GLY A 284 1.90 -18.93 -11.40
CA GLY A 284 3.21 -18.32 -11.56
C GLY A 284 4.33 -19.17 -10.96
N LEU A 285 5.57 -18.72 -11.15
CA LEU A 285 6.77 -19.34 -10.58
C LEU A 285 7.00 -18.81 -9.17
N VAL A 286 7.38 -19.73 -8.28
CA VAL A 286 7.83 -19.40 -6.91
C VAL A 286 9.29 -19.80 -6.80
N VAL A 287 10.16 -18.85 -6.45
CA VAL A 287 11.60 -19.07 -6.26
C VAL A 287 11.96 -18.74 -4.83
N GLU A 288 12.56 -19.71 -4.14
CA GLU A 288 12.96 -19.58 -2.73
C GLU A 288 14.48 -19.64 -2.56
N GLY A 289 14.96 -19.17 -1.41
CA GLY A 289 16.36 -19.20 -1.06
C GLY A 289 17.22 -18.25 -1.89
N LEU A 290 16.67 -17.12 -2.26
CA LEU A 290 17.38 -16.09 -2.99
C LEU A 290 18.33 -15.33 -2.07
N LYS A 291 19.45 -14.86 -2.63
CA LYS A 291 20.44 -14.01 -1.94
C LYS A 291 20.77 -12.81 -2.80
N LEU A 292 21.01 -11.68 -2.16
CA LEU A 292 21.53 -10.51 -2.85
C LEU A 292 22.90 -10.83 -3.45
N HIS A 293 23.01 -10.66 -4.76
CA HIS A 293 24.27 -10.84 -5.50
C HIS A 293 24.86 -9.49 -5.87
N ASP A 294 24.08 -8.62 -6.51
CA ASP A 294 24.51 -7.31 -6.99
C ASP A 294 23.35 -6.35 -7.11
N PHE A 295 23.62 -5.08 -7.34
CA PHE A 295 22.62 -4.08 -7.67
C PHE A 295 23.18 -3.06 -8.67
N GLN A 296 22.31 -2.50 -9.51
CA GLN A 296 22.67 -1.50 -10.51
C GLN A 296 21.95 -0.20 -10.23
N LEU A 297 22.70 0.88 -10.27
CA LEU A 297 22.16 2.22 -10.05
C LEU A 297 21.30 2.66 -11.24
N GLY A 298 20.11 3.15 -10.94
CA GLY A 298 19.26 3.78 -11.93
C GLY A 298 19.77 5.15 -12.37
N ASN A 299 19.34 5.58 -13.54
CA ASN A 299 19.61 6.92 -14.03
C ASN A 299 18.37 7.45 -14.75
N SER A 300 17.67 8.38 -14.10
CA SER A 300 16.42 8.95 -14.62
C SER A 300 16.63 9.71 -15.94
N SER A 301 17.77 10.39 -16.14
CA SER A 301 18.08 11.11 -17.39
C SER A 301 18.29 10.16 -18.58
N ARG A 302 18.76 8.94 -18.33
CA ARG A 302 18.95 7.89 -19.35
C ARG A 302 17.83 6.85 -19.35
N ARG A 303 16.78 7.02 -18.55
CA ARG A 303 15.68 6.06 -18.36
C ARG A 303 16.15 4.65 -17.94
N ILE A 304 17.27 4.59 -17.22
CA ILE A 304 17.77 3.34 -16.65
C ILE A 304 17.10 3.15 -15.30
N ARG A 305 16.38 2.05 -15.14
CA ARG A 305 15.74 1.67 -13.87
C ARG A 305 16.76 1.13 -12.88
N TRP A 306 16.50 1.30 -11.59
CA TRP A 306 17.24 0.63 -10.54
C TRP A 306 17.02 -0.87 -10.63
N SER A 307 18.09 -1.65 -10.56
CA SER A 307 17.98 -3.11 -10.68
C SER A 307 18.67 -3.82 -9.53
N LEU A 308 18.03 -4.86 -9.03
CA LEU A 308 18.50 -5.77 -8.02
C LEU A 308 18.80 -7.12 -8.67
N VAL A 309 19.97 -7.69 -8.41
CA VAL A 309 20.35 -9.01 -8.90
C VAL A 309 20.33 -9.99 -7.74
N LEU A 310 19.45 -10.98 -7.81
CA LEU A 310 19.32 -12.05 -6.81
C LEU A 310 19.84 -13.36 -7.36
N GLU A 311 20.77 -13.99 -6.64
CA GLU A 311 21.29 -15.31 -6.95
C GLU A 311 20.44 -16.41 -6.31
N CYS A 312 20.08 -17.42 -7.08
CA CYS A 312 19.40 -18.61 -6.58
C CYS A 312 20.38 -19.55 -5.86
N LYS A 313 19.91 -20.17 -4.78
CA LYS A 313 20.73 -21.15 -4.02
C LYS A 313 21.15 -22.35 -4.88
N SER A 314 20.28 -22.77 -5.78
CA SER A 314 20.48 -23.93 -6.68
C SER A 314 19.96 -23.62 -8.08
N GLU A 315 20.29 -24.45 -9.05
CA GLU A 315 19.71 -24.36 -10.38
C GLU A 315 18.19 -24.62 -10.34
N PHE A 316 17.48 -24.11 -11.35
CA PHE A 316 16.05 -24.39 -11.48
C PHE A 316 15.80 -25.87 -11.72
N PRO A 317 14.75 -26.46 -11.12
CA PRO A 317 14.41 -27.87 -11.33
C PRO A 317 14.31 -28.26 -12.81
N GLU A 318 13.82 -27.36 -13.65
CA GLU A 318 13.68 -27.53 -15.10
C GLU A 318 15.05 -27.74 -15.79
N PHE A 319 16.13 -27.28 -15.19
CA PHE A 319 17.49 -27.34 -15.75
C PHE A 319 18.34 -28.51 -15.21
N SER A 320 17.84 -29.25 -14.21
CA SER A 320 18.58 -30.27 -13.44
C SER A 320 19.13 -31.34 -14.30
N GLN A 321 19.13 -31.53 -15.49
CA GLN A 321 19.79 -32.50 -16.37
C GLN A 321 20.14 -31.92 -17.74
N MET A 322 20.01 -30.59 -17.89
CA MET A 322 20.22 -29.94 -19.16
C MET A 322 21.65 -29.39 -19.29
N LYS A 323 22.28 -29.64 -20.41
CA LYS A 323 23.50 -28.94 -20.81
C LYS A 323 23.22 -27.47 -21.05
N PHE A 324 24.18 -26.60 -20.76
CA PHE A 324 24.06 -25.14 -20.85
C PHE A 324 23.40 -24.65 -22.18
N ALA A 325 23.86 -25.15 -23.31
CA ALA A 325 23.29 -24.76 -24.61
C ALA A 325 21.79 -25.12 -24.76
N LYS A 326 21.36 -26.24 -24.16
CA LYS A 326 19.96 -26.65 -24.19
C LYS A 326 19.09 -25.79 -23.29
N ARG A 327 19.62 -25.23 -22.19
CA ARG A 327 18.91 -24.32 -21.28
C ARG A 327 18.45 -23.04 -22.00
N LYS A 328 19.34 -22.44 -22.83
CA LYS A 328 18.96 -21.26 -23.64
C LYS A 328 17.84 -21.57 -24.63
N VAL A 329 17.89 -22.72 -25.29
CA VAL A 329 16.82 -23.15 -26.20
C VAL A 329 15.51 -23.37 -25.43
N TRP A 330 15.60 -23.99 -24.26
CA TRP A 330 14.45 -24.21 -23.41
C TRP A 330 13.80 -22.88 -23.00
N LEU A 331 14.57 -21.88 -22.53
CA LEU A 331 14.08 -20.55 -22.17
C LEU A 331 13.37 -19.86 -23.35
N LYS A 332 13.90 -19.97 -24.56
CA LYS A 332 13.26 -19.40 -25.77
C LYS A 332 11.89 -20.05 -26.05
N ASN A 333 11.79 -21.35 -25.80
CA ASN A 333 10.52 -22.10 -26.01
C ASN A 333 9.53 -21.93 -24.83
N HIS A 334 9.97 -21.37 -23.69
CA HIS A 334 9.14 -21.12 -22.51
C HIS A 334 9.14 -19.62 -22.13
N PRO A 335 8.54 -18.74 -22.95
CA PRO A 335 8.57 -17.29 -22.76
C PRO A 335 7.83 -16.83 -21.49
N ARG A 336 6.97 -17.69 -20.91
CA ARG A 336 6.26 -17.39 -19.66
C ARG A 336 7.09 -17.61 -18.41
N PHE A 337 8.16 -18.42 -18.50
CA PHE A 337 9.07 -18.66 -17.38
C PHE A 337 9.90 -17.40 -17.10
N LEU A 338 9.73 -16.80 -15.94
CA LEU A 338 10.31 -15.51 -15.56
C LEU A 338 10.16 -14.48 -16.69
N LYS A 339 8.91 -14.28 -17.13
CA LYS A 339 8.57 -13.44 -18.28
C LYS A 339 9.11 -12.02 -18.09
N HIS A 340 9.71 -11.45 -19.13
CA HIS A 340 10.15 -10.05 -19.13
C HIS A 340 9.00 -9.10 -18.81
N GLN A 341 9.26 -8.11 -17.93
CA GLN A 341 8.28 -7.14 -17.42
C GLN A 341 7.09 -7.74 -16.66
N SER A 342 7.12 -9.03 -16.29
CA SER A 342 6.10 -9.53 -15.38
C SER A 342 6.32 -8.99 -13.97
N LEU A 343 5.22 -8.69 -13.30
CA LEU A 343 5.21 -8.26 -11.91
C LEU A 343 5.57 -9.44 -11.00
N THR A 344 6.31 -9.15 -9.96
CA THR A 344 6.62 -10.14 -8.91
C THR A 344 6.36 -9.56 -7.53
N SER A 345 6.17 -10.44 -6.56
CA SER A 345 6.18 -10.08 -5.14
C SER A 345 7.47 -10.60 -4.53
N LEU A 346 8.24 -9.70 -3.97
CA LEU A 346 9.46 -10.02 -3.22
C LEU A 346 9.12 -10.08 -1.74
N ILE A 347 9.25 -11.28 -1.17
CA ILE A 347 8.92 -11.58 0.22
C ILE A 347 10.22 -11.81 0.97
N VAL A 348 10.39 -11.09 2.06
CA VAL A 348 11.55 -11.17 2.94
C VAL A 348 11.05 -11.50 4.34
N ASP A 349 11.57 -12.60 4.90
CA ASP A 349 11.20 -13.10 6.23
C ASP A 349 9.68 -13.16 6.48
N GLY A 350 8.94 -13.60 5.44
CA GLY A 350 7.48 -13.77 5.48
C GLY A 350 6.66 -12.50 5.20
N GLN A 351 7.29 -11.35 4.97
CA GLN A 351 6.60 -10.10 4.68
C GLN A 351 6.80 -9.67 3.22
N VAL A 352 5.74 -9.19 2.58
CA VAL A 352 5.82 -8.58 1.25
C VAL A 352 6.58 -7.27 1.37
N LEU A 353 7.73 -7.18 0.70
CA LEU A 353 8.60 -6.03 0.79
C LEU A 353 8.45 -5.07 -0.39
N ALA A 354 8.32 -5.60 -1.59
CA ALA A 354 8.22 -4.84 -2.83
C ALA A 354 7.57 -5.66 -3.96
N PHE A 355 7.16 -4.94 -5.01
CA PHE A 355 6.63 -5.50 -6.24
C PHE A 355 7.53 -5.11 -7.43
N PRO A 356 8.72 -5.71 -7.56
CA PRO A 356 9.59 -5.45 -8.70
C PRO A 356 9.08 -6.14 -9.97
N THR A 357 9.53 -5.64 -11.13
CA THR A 357 9.34 -6.30 -12.43
C THR A 357 10.58 -7.07 -12.83
N ILE A 358 10.41 -8.17 -13.56
CA ILE A 358 11.52 -8.99 -14.04
C ILE A 358 12.16 -8.36 -15.28
N ARG A 359 13.47 -8.11 -15.22
CA ARG A 359 14.29 -7.93 -16.41
C ARG A 359 14.90 -9.29 -16.79
N ARG A 360 14.34 -9.92 -17.82
CA ARG A 360 14.75 -11.26 -18.22
C ARG A 360 16.10 -11.22 -18.95
N GLU A 361 17.14 -11.66 -18.26
CA GLU A 361 18.51 -11.82 -18.78
C GLU A 361 18.80 -13.32 -18.95
N GLU A 362 18.61 -13.84 -20.18
CA GLU A 362 18.68 -15.28 -20.43
C GLU A 362 20.06 -15.86 -20.10
N ASP A 363 21.14 -15.08 -20.29
CA ASP A 363 22.50 -15.50 -19.97
C ASP A 363 22.72 -15.74 -18.47
N LEU A 364 22.11 -14.90 -17.63
CA LEU A 364 22.19 -15.02 -16.18
C LEU A 364 21.29 -16.15 -15.65
N LEU A 365 20.15 -16.37 -16.28
CA LEU A 365 19.18 -17.40 -15.87
C LEU A 365 19.68 -18.83 -16.12
N VAL A 366 20.57 -19.07 -17.10
CA VAL A 366 21.05 -20.41 -17.46
C VAL A 366 22.25 -20.87 -16.65
N GLU A 367 22.83 -20.00 -15.82
CA GLU A 367 23.99 -20.33 -14.98
C GLU A 367 23.68 -21.47 -13.99
N LYS A 368 24.73 -22.09 -13.44
CA LYS A 368 24.57 -23.11 -12.38
C LYS A 368 23.93 -22.57 -11.12
N LYS A 369 24.18 -21.29 -10.84
CA LYS A 369 23.46 -20.50 -9.85
C LYS A 369 22.75 -19.37 -10.59
N PRO A 370 21.53 -19.61 -11.01
CA PRO A 370 20.79 -18.63 -11.78
C PRO A 370 20.68 -17.29 -11.06
N GLN A 371 20.77 -16.21 -11.82
CA GLN A 371 20.60 -14.86 -11.30
C GLN A 371 19.35 -14.23 -11.92
N ILE A 372 18.51 -13.69 -11.07
CA ILE A 372 17.27 -13.01 -11.46
C ILE A 372 17.48 -11.52 -11.29
N VAL A 373 17.24 -10.76 -12.36
CA VAL A 373 17.33 -9.31 -12.34
C VAL A 373 15.94 -8.72 -12.16
N LEU A 374 15.78 -7.93 -11.12
CA LEU A 374 14.53 -7.27 -10.73
C LEU A 374 14.68 -5.77 -10.88
N GLU A 375 13.73 -5.12 -11.52
CA GLU A 375 13.70 -3.67 -11.69
C GLU A 375 12.70 -3.03 -10.73
N LEU A 376 13.11 -1.92 -10.12
CA LEU A 376 12.30 -1.10 -9.24
C LEU A 376 12.29 0.37 -9.69
N GLU A 377 11.23 1.06 -9.35
CA GLU A 377 11.13 2.50 -9.56
C GLU A 377 11.49 3.25 -8.26
N GLY A 378 12.37 4.21 -8.38
CA GLY A 378 12.75 5.13 -7.31
C GLY A 378 13.92 4.66 -6.44
N GLU A 379 14.78 5.63 -6.14
CA GLU A 379 15.99 5.44 -5.32
C GLU A 379 15.65 5.04 -3.88
N MET A 380 14.68 5.70 -3.27
CA MET A 380 14.28 5.43 -1.88
C MET A 380 13.74 4.00 -1.69
N ALA A 381 12.98 3.51 -2.67
CA ALA A 381 12.48 2.12 -2.63
C ALA A 381 13.65 1.13 -2.69
N MET A 382 14.64 1.37 -3.53
CA MET A 382 15.84 0.53 -3.64
C MET A 382 16.68 0.57 -2.37
N GLN A 383 16.91 1.75 -1.78
CA GLN A 383 17.69 1.88 -0.53
C GLN A 383 17.03 1.10 0.62
N LYS A 384 15.71 1.26 0.81
CA LYS A 384 14.94 0.52 1.82
C LYS A 384 15.03 -0.98 1.59
N LEU A 385 14.92 -1.42 0.35
CA LEU A 385 14.99 -2.81 -0.06
C LEU A 385 16.36 -3.42 0.24
N LEU A 386 17.45 -2.75 -0.14
CA LEU A 386 18.82 -3.22 0.08
C LEU A 386 19.14 -3.40 1.57
N LEU A 387 18.70 -2.48 2.42
CA LEU A 387 18.91 -2.58 3.87
C LEU A 387 18.22 -3.83 4.45
N GLN A 388 17.01 -4.14 4.00
CA GLN A 388 16.25 -5.27 4.52
C GLN A 388 16.73 -6.60 3.97
N ILE A 389 17.05 -6.70 2.67
CA ILE A 389 17.55 -7.94 2.07
C ILE A 389 18.93 -8.34 2.62
N LYS A 390 19.79 -7.38 2.92
CA LYS A 390 21.15 -7.66 3.43
C LYS A 390 21.12 -8.41 4.76
N SER A 391 20.13 -8.17 5.60
CA SER A 391 19.95 -8.83 6.91
C SER A 391 18.97 -10.01 6.87
N ALA A 392 18.37 -10.30 5.71
CA ALA A 392 17.33 -11.30 5.56
C ALA A 392 17.85 -12.73 5.71
N THR A 393 17.07 -13.57 6.36
CA THR A 393 17.32 -15.01 6.45
C THR A 393 16.62 -15.78 5.33
N HIS A 394 15.44 -15.35 4.93
CA HIS A 394 14.63 -16.00 3.92
C HIS A 394 14.12 -14.98 2.89
N VAL A 395 14.57 -15.12 1.65
CA VAL A 395 14.11 -14.32 0.53
C VAL A 395 13.40 -15.22 -0.49
N LYS A 396 12.18 -14.84 -0.84
CA LYS A 396 11.28 -15.56 -1.75
C LYS A 396 10.76 -14.61 -2.80
N LEU A 397 10.70 -15.05 -4.05
CA LEU A 397 10.11 -14.32 -5.17
C LEU A 397 8.90 -15.10 -5.68
N ILE A 398 7.79 -14.42 -5.84
CA ILE A 398 6.56 -14.96 -6.42
C ILE A 398 6.26 -14.20 -7.71
N GLN A 399 6.23 -14.86 -8.85
CA GLN A 399 5.76 -14.27 -10.10
C GLN A 399 4.24 -14.20 -10.07
N ILE A 400 3.68 -13.01 -10.27
CA ILE A 400 2.23 -12.74 -10.25
C ILE A 400 1.71 -12.75 -11.69
N ASP A 401 0.69 -13.55 -11.96
CA ASP A 401 0.07 -13.63 -13.30
C ASP A 401 -1.09 -12.63 -13.43
N VAL A 402 -0.83 -11.37 -13.11
CA VAL A 402 -1.75 -10.25 -13.29
C VAL A 402 -1.27 -9.37 -14.44
N ALA A 403 -2.18 -8.91 -15.27
CA ALA A 403 -1.88 -8.05 -16.40
C ALA A 403 -1.58 -6.59 -15.96
N PHE A 404 -0.65 -6.40 -15.02
CA PHE A 404 -0.29 -5.11 -14.44
C PHE A 404 0.01 -4.04 -15.51
N PHE A 405 0.67 -4.44 -16.60
CA PHE A 405 0.98 -3.57 -17.74
C PHE A 405 -0.26 -2.93 -18.40
N ALA A 406 -1.44 -3.53 -18.23
CA ALA A 406 -2.69 -2.99 -18.75
C ALA A 406 -3.34 -1.98 -17.77
N TYR A 407 -3.19 -2.18 -16.46
CA TYR A 407 -3.76 -1.31 -15.44
C TYR A 407 -2.91 -0.06 -15.18
N GLU A 408 -1.60 -0.22 -15.06
CA GLU A 408 -0.68 0.85 -14.65
C GLU A 408 -0.79 2.12 -15.50
N PRO A 409 -0.76 2.07 -16.86
CA PRO A 409 -0.86 3.27 -17.68
C PRO A 409 -2.20 3.99 -17.52
N ILE A 410 -3.29 3.25 -17.35
CA ILE A 410 -4.63 3.82 -17.17
C ILE A 410 -4.75 4.49 -15.80
N LEU A 411 -4.28 3.82 -14.74
CA LEU A 411 -4.28 4.37 -13.38
C LEU A 411 -3.40 5.63 -13.29
N ASN A 412 -2.24 5.64 -13.94
CA ASN A 412 -1.38 6.83 -14.03
C ASN A 412 -2.07 7.97 -14.81
N ALA A 413 -2.76 7.65 -15.91
CA ALA A 413 -3.53 8.63 -16.66
C ALA A 413 -4.65 9.23 -15.79
N LEU A 414 -5.42 8.43 -15.06
CA LEU A 414 -6.46 8.90 -14.14
C LEU A 414 -5.90 9.81 -13.06
N LYS A 415 -4.72 9.51 -12.50
CA LYS A 415 -4.05 10.39 -11.52
C LYS A 415 -3.60 11.72 -12.13
N SER A 416 -3.24 11.75 -13.40
CA SER A 416 -2.75 12.94 -14.09
C SER A 416 -3.86 13.86 -14.62
N VAL A 417 -5.03 13.31 -14.94
CA VAL A 417 -6.17 14.06 -15.46
C VAL A 417 -6.67 15.06 -14.42
N ARG A 418 -6.74 16.34 -14.81
CA ARG A 418 -7.28 17.43 -13.97
C ARG A 418 -8.66 17.87 -14.43
N VAL A 419 -8.92 17.83 -15.72
CA VAL A 419 -10.19 18.14 -16.35
C VAL A 419 -10.56 16.95 -17.23
N LEU A 420 -11.74 16.39 -17.03
CA LEU A 420 -12.22 15.24 -17.80
C LEU A 420 -12.64 15.70 -19.20
N PRO A 421 -12.00 15.21 -20.27
CA PRO A 421 -12.47 15.47 -21.62
C PRO A 421 -13.92 15.02 -21.80
N LEU A 422 -14.72 15.81 -22.48
CA LEU A 422 -16.15 15.52 -22.76
C LEU A 422 -16.99 15.35 -21.47
N SER A 423 -16.61 16.03 -20.37
CA SER A 423 -17.36 15.94 -19.11
C SER A 423 -18.83 16.35 -19.26
N SER A 424 -19.10 17.35 -20.09
CA SER A 424 -20.46 17.80 -20.41
C SER A 424 -21.33 16.69 -21.03
N GLU A 425 -20.76 15.90 -21.92
CA GLU A 425 -21.44 14.80 -22.59
C GLU A 425 -21.50 13.53 -21.73
N LEU A 426 -20.47 13.29 -20.91
CA LEU A 426 -20.37 12.08 -20.10
C LEU A 426 -21.09 12.17 -18.76
N LEU A 427 -20.99 13.32 -18.07
CA LEU A 427 -21.47 13.46 -16.68
C LEU A 427 -22.68 14.38 -16.56
N PHE A 428 -22.79 15.41 -17.42
CA PHE A 428 -23.82 16.44 -17.32
C PHE A 428 -24.87 16.37 -18.42
N TRP A 429 -24.79 15.34 -19.28
CA TRP A 429 -25.80 15.13 -20.30
C TRP A 429 -27.19 14.85 -19.68
N LYS A 430 -28.20 15.57 -20.15
CA LYS A 430 -29.60 15.35 -19.77
C LYS A 430 -30.39 14.93 -21.00
N GLN A 431 -31.37 14.05 -20.83
CA GLN A 431 -32.23 13.62 -21.94
C GLN A 431 -32.88 14.85 -22.61
N GLY A 432 -32.73 14.97 -23.93
CA GLY A 432 -33.19 16.12 -24.70
C GLY A 432 -32.14 17.23 -24.88
N SER A 433 -30.94 17.12 -24.25
CA SER A 433 -29.84 18.05 -24.56
C SER A 433 -29.31 17.77 -25.95
N ALA A 434 -29.09 18.82 -26.75
CA ALA A 434 -28.40 18.68 -28.03
C ALA A 434 -26.94 18.24 -27.80
N LEU A 435 -26.50 17.15 -28.45
CA LEU A 435 -25.08 16.78 -28.45
C LEU A 435 -24.31 17.88 -29.20
N GLY A 436 -23.13 18.25 -28.67
CA GLY A 436 -22.27 19.22 -29.32
C GLY A 436 -21.89 18.75 -30.73
N LEU A 437 -22.13 19.59 -31.72
CA LEU A 437 -21.75 19.31 -33.09
C LEU A 437 -20.33 19.81 -33.37
N LEU A 438 -19.49 18.95 -33.93
CA LEU A 438 -18.14 19.31 -34.34
C LEU A 438 -18.15 20.28 -35.55
N ARG A 439 -17.33 21.32 -35.49
CA ARG A 439 -17.03 22.14 -36.66
C ARG A 439 -16.12 21.34 -37.61
N LEU A 440 -16.70 20.71 -38.59
CA LEU A 440 -15.95 19.90 -39.55
C LEU A 440 -15.11 20.76 -40.50
N PRO A 441 -13.83 20.37 -40.72
CA PRO A 441 -13.06 20.89 -41.82
C PRO A 441 -13.77 20.67 -43.16
N ARG A 442 -13.57 21.56 -44.16
CA ARG A 442 -14.26 21.48 -45.49
C ARG A 442 -14.16 20.10 -46.14
N LYS A 443 -12.99 19.45 -46.05
CA LYS A 443 -12.77 18.09 -46.61
C LYS A 443 -13.68 17.05 -45.91
N LEU A 444 -13.77 17.04 -44.59
CA LEU A 444 -14.62 16.11 -43.85
C LEU A 444 -16.10 16.41 -44.07
N LYS A 445 -16.50 17.68 -44.19
CA LYS A 445 -17.87 18.04 -44.53
C LYS A 445 -18.27 17.44 -45.86
N HIS A 446 -17.41 17.51 -46.90
CA HIS A 446 -17.66 16.91 -48.20
C HIS A 446 -17.80 15.36 -48.11
N VAL A 447 -16.99 14.71 -47.23
CA VAL A 447 -17.10 13.25 -46.99
C VAL A 447 -18.47 12.92 -46.36
N VAL A 448 -18.88 13.66 -45.33
CA VAL A 448 -20.17 13.48 -44.64
C VAL A 448 -21.35 13.68 -45.64
N ASP A 449 -21.30 14.74 -46.45
CA ASP A 449 -22.33 15.04 -47.46
C ASP A 449 -22.41 13.90 -48.52
N ARG A 450 -21.28 13.33 -48.91
CA ARG A 450 -21.23 12.19 -49.83
C ARG A 450 -21.72 10.89 -49.21
N VAL A 451 -21.30 10.58 -47.99
CA VAL A 451 -21.73 9.39 -47.24
C VAL A 451 -23.24 9.44 -46.97
N SER A 452 -23.81 10.63 -46.83
CA SER A 452 -25.27 10.79 -46.66
C SER A 452 -26.09 10.39 -47.87
N GLN A 453 -25.47 10.23 -49.05
CA GLN A 453 -26.11 9.74 -50.27
C GLN A 453 -26.19 8.22 -50.23
N ASN A 454 -27.38 7.65 -50.43
CA ASN A 454 -27.58 6.20 -50.48
C ASN A 454 -26.71 5.54 -51.53
N GLY A 455 -26.00 4.46 -51.16
CA GLY A 455 -25.15 3.70 -52.05
C GLY A 455 -23.80 4.33 -52.38
N ALA A 456 -23.36 5.34 -51.61
CA ALA A 456 -22.04 5.95 -51.80
C ALA A 456 -20.94 4.92 -51.49
N ASP A 457 -19.95 4.87 -52.38
CA ASP A 457 -18.73 4.10 -52.20
C ASP A 457 -17.75 4.89 -51.30
N VAL A 458 -17.71 4.53 -50.03
CA VAL A 458 -16.82 5.17 -49.05
C VAL A 458 -15.37 4.87 -49.34
N GLY A 459 -15.07 3.70 -49.95
CA GLY A 459 -13.71 3.32 -50.34
C GLY A 459 -13.10 4.34 -51.28
N LYS A 460 -13.86 4.81 -52.27
CA LYS A 460 -13.43 5.88 -53.20
C LYS A 460 -13.18 7.21 -52.53
N LEU A 461 -13.89 7.53 -51.42
CA LEU A 461 -13.73 8.79 -50.69
C LEU A 461 -12.43 8.86 -49.91
N VAL A 462 -11.83 7.71 -49.59
CA VAL A 462 -10.59 7.58 -48.78
C VAL A 462 -9.48 6.85 -49.55
N ASP A 463 -9.58 6.80 -50.89
CA ASP A 463 -8.59 6.21 -51.82
C ASP A 463 -8.23 4.74 -51.49
N LEU A 464 -9.23 3.94 -51.11
CA LEU A 464 -9.03 2.52 -50.88
C LEU A 464 -9.19 1.72 -52.20
N PRO A 465 -8.42 0.64 -52.37
CA PRO A 465 -8.43 -0.17 -53.61
C PRO A 465 -9.72 -0.99 -53.81
N LYS A 466 -10.54 -1.13 -52.75
CA LYS A 466 -11.80 -1.89 -52.82
C LYS A 466 -12.98 -0.98 -52.49
N PRO A 467 -14.11 -1.13 -53.23
CA PRO A 467 -15.32 -0.40 -52.92
C PRO A 467 -15.89 -0.82 -51.57
N ILE A 468 -16.29 0.14 -50.76
CA ILE A 468 -16.96 -0.07 -49.48
C ILE A 468 -18.33 0.63 -49.53
N VAL A 469 -19.40 -0.17 -49.59
CA VAL A 469 -20.77 0.33 -49.56
C VAL A 469 -21.34 0.02 -48.15
N LEU A 470 -21.73 1.05 -47.46
CA LEU A 470 -22.30 0.95 -46.11
C LEU A 470 -23.81 0.77 -46.15
N ASP A 471 -24.37 -0.04 -45.29
CA ASP A 471 -25.81 -0.06 -45.06
C ASP A 471 -26.29 1.23 -44.32
N ALA A 472 -27.60 1.43 -44.27
CA ALA A 472 -28.19 2.65 -43.68
C ALA A 472 -27.85 2.85 -42.17
N ALA A 473 -27.61 1.77 -41.42
CA ALA A 473 -27.22 1.84 -40.01
C ALA A 473 -25.74 2.22 -39.88
N GLN A 474 -24.88 1.61 -40.70
CA GLN A 474 -23.46 1.92 -40.77
C GLN A 474 -23.21 3.36 -41.24
N GLN A 475 -23.96 3.82 -42.26
CA GLN A 475 -23.90 5.23 -42.71
C GLN A 475 -24.23 6.20 -41.59
N ARG A 476 -25.35 5.98 -40.88
CA ARG A 476 -25.74 6.82 -39.75
C ARG A 476 -24.70 6.81 -38.63
N SER A 477 -24.17 5.63 -38.30
CA SER A 477 -23.11 5.49 -37.27
C SER A 477 -21.85 6.27 -37.67
N LEU A 478 -21.41 6.17 -38.92
CA LEU A 478 -20.25 6.92 -39.43
C LEU A 478 -20.50 8.43 -39.43
N ILE A 479 -21.67 8.88 -39.84
CA ILE A 479 -22.03 10.30 -39.84
C ILE A 479 -22.05 10.84 -38.43
N ASN A 480 -22.69 10.14 -37.48
CA ASN A 480 -22.72 10.52 -36.08
C ASN A 480 -21.31 10.59 -35.48
N ALA A 481 -20.45 9.58 -35.73
CA ALA A 481 -19.09 9.56 -35.24
C ALA A 481 -18.22 10.73 -35.77
N LEU A 482 -18.50 11.21 -36.99
CA LEU A 482 -17.78 12.34 -37.60
C LEU A 482 -18.35 13.71 -37.20
N THR A 483 -19.62 13.80 -36.82
CA THR A 483 -20.32 15.07 -36.62
C THR A 483 -20.61 15.43 -35.16
N GLN A 484 -20.53 14.46 -34.25
CA GLN A 484 -20.85 14.66 -32.83
C GLN A 484 -19.58 14.58 -31.97
N ASN A 485 -19.55 15.32 -30.86
CA ASN A 485 -18.46 15.22 -29.88
C ASN A 485 -18.36 13.83 -29.25
N LEU A 486 -19.50 13.18 -29.05
CA LEU A 486 -19.60 11.82 -28.53
C LEU A 486 -20.56 10.99 -29.36
N SER A 487 -20.14 9.83 -29.79
CA SER A 487 -20.99 8.86 -30.49
C SER A 487 -20.76 7.45 -29.93
N ILE A 488 -21.84 6.80 -29.50
CA ILE A 488 -21.82 5.42 -29.02
C ILE A 488 -22.36 4.53 -30.12
N ILE A 489 -21.51 3.62 -30.61
CA ILE A 489 -21.85 2.69 -31.70
C ILE A 489 -21.88 1.28 -31.13
N GLN A 490 -23.03 0.62 -31.18
CA GLN A 490 -23.19 -0.78 -30.83
C GLN A 490 -23.33 -1.64 -32.06
N GLY A 491 -22.50 -2.67 -32.17
CA GLY A 491 -22.56 -3.64 -33.26
C GLY A 491 -21.95 -4.97 -32.86
N PRO A 492 -22.28 -6.07 -33.59
CA PRO A 492 -21.67 -7.36 -33.34
C PRO A 492 -20.16 -7.30 -33.65
N PRO A 493 -19.31 -8.03 -32.89
CA PRO A 493 -17.87 -8.08 -33.13
C PRO A 493 -17.54 -8.50 -34.57
N GLY A 494 -16.65 -7.76 -35.22
CA GLY A 494 -16.14 -8.10 -36.57
C GLY A 494 -17.03 -7.71 -37.75
N LYS A 495 -18.16 -7.00 -37.56
CA LYS A 495 -18.98 -6.47 -38.66
C LYS A 495 -18.83 -4.96 -38.91
N LEU A 496 -17.92 -4.30 -38.24
CA LEU A 496 -17.65 -2.86 -38.38
C LEU A 496 -16.53 -2.57 -39.42
N PHE A 497 -15.93 -3.62 -40.01
CA PHE A 497 -14.88 -3.48 -41.02
C PHE A 497 -15.08 -4.49 -42.18
#